data_21ba0a4860198a95dc17ade70b55ca25
#
_entry.id   21ba0a4860198a95dc17ade70b55ca25
#
_cell.length_a   1.000
_cell.length_b   1.000
_cell.length_c   1.000
_cell.angle_alpha   90.00
_cell.angle_beta   90.00
_cell.angle_gamma   90.00
#
_symmetry.space_group_name_H-M   'P 1'
#
loop_
_entity.id
_entity.type
_entity.pdbx_description
1 polymer ?
#
loop_
_entity_poly.entity_id
_entity_poly.type
_entity_poly.pdbx_seq_one_letter_code
_entity_poly.pdbx_strand_id
1 'polypeptide(L)'
;MSELVALRGASFAYEDGPTVLDGLDFEVREGRALALLGRNGSGKTTLMRLLSGGLRPRSGELRVEGRPVSYDRKGLTRLRTTVQLVVQDPDDQLFAASVSQDVSFGPLNLGLSDAEVRARVDEALAALDIAALADRPTHLLSYGQRKRTAIAGAVAMRPRVLILDEPTAGLDPDGQERLLATLDSLRASGTTVVMATHDVDLALRWADDAALLTPSGAHTGPAAAALARTDLLRQAGLRLPWGVAAARLLRAQGLLDASAPGPRSPEELNALTAAPATASGPADS
;
A
#
# COMPACT_ATOMS: atom_id res chain seq x y z
N MET A 1 -0.46 13.26 -14.01
CA MET A 1 0.20 12.23 -13.16
C MET A 1 0.39 11.02 -14.05
N SER A 2 1.61 10.51 -14.12
CA SER A 2 1.98 9.42 -15.05
C SER A 2 1.70 8.04 -14.44
N GLU A 3 1.38 7.08 -15.30
CA GLU A 3 1.35 5.66 -14.99
C GLU A 3 2.79 5.21 -14.72
N LEU A 4 3.06 4.69 -13.52
CA LEU A 4 4.39 4.23 -13.16
C LEU A 4 4.55 2.72 -13.37
N VAL A 5 3.57 1.94 -12.92
CA VAL A 5 3.51 0.49 -13.11
C VAL A 5 2.09 0.10 -13.49
N ALA A 6 1.92 -0.75 -14.52
CA ALA A 6 0.61 -1.22 -14.94
C ALA A 6 0.62 -2.67 -15.42
N LEU A 7 -0.50 -3.34 -15.18
CA LEU A 7 -0.88 -4.58 -15.85
C LEU A 7 -1.91 -4.25 -16.93
N ARG A 8 -1.77 -4.84 -18.11
CA ARG A 8 -2.69 -4.67 -19.23
C ARG A 8 -3.19 -6.03 -19.73
N GLY A 9 -4.48 -6.26 -19.60
CA GLY A 9 -5.15 -7.50 -19.97
C GLY A 9 -4.54 -8.74 -19.28
N ALA A 10 -4.05 -8.60 -18.06
CA ALA A 10 -3.26 -9.63 -17.39
C ALA A 10 -4.14 -10.75 -16.84
N SER A 11 -3.85 -12.00 -17.23
CA SER A 11 -4.47 -13.19 -16.63
C SER A 11 -3.41 -14.06 -15.97
N PHE A 12 -3.80 -14.68 -14.86
CA PHE A 12 -2.91 -15.57 -14.11
C PHE A 12 -3.69 -16.69 -13.42
N ALA A 13 -3.11 -17.89 -13.47
CA ALA A 13 -3.50 -19.04 -12.68
C ALA A 13 -2.24 -19.76 -12.19
N TYR A 14 -2.28 -20.32 -10.97
CA TYR A 14 -1.24 -21.25 -10.51
C TYR A 14 -1.31 -22.57 -11.29
N GLU A 15 -0.26 -23.39 -11.22
CA GLU A 15 -0.27 -24.72 -11.82
C GLU A 15 -1.48 -25.51 -11.32
N ASP A 16 -2.22 -26.12 -12.25
CA ASP A 16 -3.43 -26.93 -12.00
C ASP A 16 -4.55 -26.25 -11.20
N GLY A 17 -4.45 -24.94 -10.98
CA GLY A 17 -5.43 -24.15 -10.22
C GLY A 17 -6.40 -23.36 -11.11
N PRO A 18 -7.49 -22.87 -10.50
CA PRO A 18 -8.40 -21.96 -11.19
C PRO A 18 -7.72 -20.64 -11.54
N THR A 19 -8.27 -19.93 -12.53
CA THR A 19 -7.85 -18.57 -12.85
C THR A 19 -8.08 -17.66 -11.65
N VAL A 20 -7.00 -16.99 -11.20
CA VAL A 20 -7.03 -16.07 -10.07
C VAL A 20 -7.31 -14.63 -10.51
N LEU A 21 -6.71 -14.25 -11.64
CA LEU A 21 -6.93 -12.95 -12.30
C LEU A 21 -7.21 -13.21 -13.77
N ASP A 22 -8.23 -12.55 -14.32
CA ASP A 22 -8.66 -12.73 -15.71
C ASP A 22 -8.80 -11.39 -16.42
N GLY A 23 -7.99 -11.17 -17.47
CA GLY A 23 -8.02 -9.97 -18.30
C GLY A 23 -7.87 -8.65 -17.53
N LEU A 24 -7.14 -8.66 -16.40
CA LEU A 24 -7.08 -7.54 -15.47
C LEU A 24 -6.27 -6.37 -16.05
N ASP A 25 -6.89 -5.19 -16.07
CA ASP A 25 -6.21 -3.91 -16.18
C ASP A 25 -6.04 -3.31 -14.79
N PHE A 26 -4.82 -2.92 -14.45
CA PHE A 26 -4.50 -2.30 -13.17
C PHE A 26 -3.35 -1.33 -13.30
N GLU A 27 -3.42 -0.17 -12.64
CA GLU A 27 -2.37 0.83 -12.72
C GLU A 27 -2.00 1.40 -11.33
N VAL A 28 -0.71 1.65 -11.15
CA VAL A 28 -0.14 2.37 -10.02
C VAL A 28 0.34 3.72 -10.53
N ARG A 29 -0.25 4.78 -10.00
CA ARG A 29 0.07 6.16 -10.38
C ARG A 29 1.16 6.73 -9.49
N GLU A 30 2.10 7.43 -10.10
CA GLU A 30 3.22 8.03 -9.41
C GLU A 30 2.79 9.03 -8.33
N GLY A 31 3.44 8.98 -7.16
CA GLY A 31 3.27 9.91 -6.04
C GLY A 31 1.97 9.72 -5.25
N ARG A 32 1.16 8.69 -5.55
CA ARG A 32 -0.10 8.44 -4.84
C ARG A 32 0.04 7.31 -3.82
N ALA A 33 -0.68 7.44 -2.70
CA ALA A 33 -0.94 6.33 -1.80
C ALA A 33 -2.13 5.52 -2.33
N LEU A 34 -1.91 4.26 -2.66
CA LEU A 34 -2.94 3.36 -3.15
C LEU A 34 -3.24 2.27 -2.12
N ALA A 35 -4.48 2.19 -1.65
CA ALA A 35 -4.95 1.05 -0.86
C ALA A 35 -5.52 -0.03 -1.80
N LEU A 36 -4.96 -1.22 -1.75
CA LEU A 36 -5.48 -2.41 -2.45
C LEU A 36 -6.32 -3.24 -1.47
N LEU A 37 -7.61 -3.32 -1.73
CA LEU A 37 -8.59 -3.89 -0.83
C LEU A 37 -9.32 -5.08 -1.46
N GLY A 38 -9.71 -6.05 -0.63
CA GLY A 38 -10.48 -7.22 -1.02
C GLY A 38 -10.41 -8.30 0.04
N ARG A 39 -11.37 -9.22 0.00
CA ARG A 39 -11.39 -10.36 0.93
C ARG A 39 -10.14 -11.23 0.80
N ASN A 40 -9.89 -12.08 1.80
CA ASN A 40 -8.86 -13.12 1.68
C ASN A 40 -9.18 -14.06 0.51
N GLY A 41 -8.15 -14.39 -0.27
CA GLY A 41 -8.29 -15.19 -1.49
C GLY A 41 -8.81 -14.43 -2.72
N SER A 42 -8.97 -13.09 -2.67
CA SER A 42 -9.40 -12.31 -3.85
C SER A 42 -8.32 -12.11 -4.91
N GLY A 43 -7.08 -12.57 -4.66
CA GLY A 43 -5.97 -12.41 -5.60
C GLY A 43 -5.05 -11.22 -5.31
N LYS A 44 -5.18 -10.49 -4.18
CA LYS A 44 -4.29 -9.36 -3.82
C LYS A 44 -2.81 -9.74 -3.87
N THR A 45 -2.43 -10.81 -3.17
CA THR A 45 -1.03 -11.28 -3.14
C THR A 45 -0.54 -11.69 -4.54
N THR A 46 -1.38 -12.31 -5.35
CA THR A 46 -1.07 -12.63 -6.76
C THR A 46 -0.85 -11.36 -7.57
N LEU A 47 -1.73 -10.38 -7.44
CA LEU A 47 -1.62 -9.07 -8.11
C LEU A 47 -0.30 -8.37 -7.72
N MET A 48 0.01 -8.30 -6.42
CA MET A 48 1.25 -7.68 -5.94
C MET A 48 2.51 -8.40 -6.45
N ARG A 49 2.49 -9.74 -6.49
CA ARG A 49 3.58 -10.54 -7.05
C ARG A 49 3.74 -10.36 -8.57
N LEU A 50 2.65 -10.14 -9.29
CA LEU A 50 2.71 -9.78 -10.72
C LEU A 50 3.34 -8.40 -10.90
N LEU A 51 2.92 -7.39 -10.12
CA LEU A 51 3.45 -6.03 -10.18
C LEU A 51 4.94 -5.96 -9.83
N SER A 52 5.42 -6.80 -8.91
CA SER A 52 6.83 -6.87 -8.49
C SER A 52 7.68 -7.82 -9.34
N GLY A 53 7.08 -8.54 -10.31
CA GLY A 53 7.77 -9.51 -11.15
C GLY A 53 8.16 -10.81 -10.43
N GLY A 54 7.58 -11.08 -9.28
CA GLY A 54 7.65 -12.38 -8.60
C GLY A 54 6.86 -13.47 -9.32
N LEU A 55 5.84 -13.04 -10.09
CA LEU A 55 5.08 -13.87 -11.00
C LEU A 55 5.08 -13.24 -12.41
N ARG A 56 4.90 -14.09 -13.43
CA ARG A 56 4.71 -13.66 -14.82
C ARG A 56 3.26 -13.93 -15.22
N PRO A 57 2.53 -12.96 -15.82
CA PRO A 57 1.18 -13.20 -16.31
C PRO A 57 1.20 -14.28 -17.41
N ARG A 58 0.16 -15.11 -17.48
CA ARG A 58 -0.02 -16.11 -18.54
C ARG A 58 -0.41 -15.46 -19.87
N SER A 59 -1.19 -14.37 -19.80
CA SER A 59 -1.55 -13.49 -20.93
C SER A 59 -1.55 -12.04 -20.46
N GLY A 60 -1.54 -11.10 -21.41
CA GLY A 60 -1.35 -9.69 -21.10
C GLY A 60 0.10 -9.36 -20.78
N GLU A 61 0.33 -8.19 -20.21
CA GLU A 61 1.70 -7.72 -19.94
C GLU A 61 1.79 -6.83 -18.71
N LEU A 62 2.97 -6.85 -18.08
CA LEU A 62 3.40 -5.86 -17.08
C LEU A 62 4.17 -4.75 -17.78
N ARG A 63 3.83 -3.50 -17.48
CA ARG A 63 4.53 -2.31 -17.96
C ARG A 63 5.11 -1.51 -16.80
N VAL A 64 6.28 -0.93 -17.02
CA VAL A 64 6.91 0.06 -16.14
C VAL A 64 7.23 1.28 -16.98
N GLU A 65 6.74 2.45 -16.56
CA GLU A 65 6.90 3.71 -17.32
C GLU A 65 6.44 3.57 -18.78
N GLY A 66 5.32 2.90 -19.00
CA GLY A 66 4.74 2.64 -20.32
C GLY A 66 5.47 1.61 -21.17
N ARG A 67 6.57 1.00 -20.68
CA ARG A 67 7.35 0.00 -21.43
C ARG A 67 7.09 -1.40 -20.92
N PRO A 68 6.86 -2.40 -21.80
CA PRO A 68 6.73 -3.79 -21.40
C PRO A 68 7.95 -4.29 -20.64
N VAL A 69 7.72 -5.05 -19.58
CA VAL A 69 8.79 -5.65 -18.78
C VAL A 69 9.31 -6.91 -19.47
N SER A 70 10.63 -6.96 -19.66
CA SER A 70 11.31 -8.22 -20.05
C SER A 70 11.52 -9.09 -18.81
N TYR A 71 11.22 -10.38 -18.92
CA TYR A 71 11.43 -11.36 -17.86
C TYR A 71 12.80 -12.04 -17.93
N ASP A 72 13.75 -11.49 -18.70
CA ASP A 72 15.15 -11.87 -18.63
C ASP A 72 15.82 -11.31 -17.35
N ARG A 73 17.04 -11.75 -17.08
CA ARG A 73 17.79 -11.32 -15.87
C ARG A 73 17.91 -9.80 -15.77
N LYS A 74 18.16 -9.09 -16.88
CA LYS A 74 18.35 -7.63 -16.89
C LYS A 74 17.03 -6.90 -16.65
N GLY A 75 15.97 -7.35 -17.30
CA GLY A 75 14.63 -6.79 -17.14
C GLY A 75 14.11 -6.97 -15.72
N LEU A 76 14.25 -8.16 -15.14
CA LEU A 76 13.85 -8.41 -13.75
C LEU A 76 14.71 -7.63 -12.75
N THR A 77 16.02 -7.46 -12.99
CA THR A 77 16.84 -6.59 -12.13
C THR A 77 16.32 -5.15 -12.16
N ARG A 78 16.06 -4.60 -13.36
CA ARG A 78 15.48 -3.25 -13.50
C ARG A 78 14.12 -3.13 -12.80
N LEU A 79 13.25 -4.11 -12.99
CA LEU A 79 11.95 -4.11 -12.31
C LEU A 79 12.10 -4.09 -10.79
N ARG A 80 12.95 -4.96 -10.23
CA ARG A 80 13.18 -5.06 -8.78
C ARG A 80 13.88 -3.84 -8.18
N THR A 81 14.61 -3.04 -8.97
CA THR A 81 15.09 -1.73 -8.49
C THR A 81 14.00 -0.67 -8.49
N THR A 82 12.98 -0.83 -9.32
CA THR A 82 11.86 0.13 -9.42
C THR A 82 10.73 -0.22 -8.47
N VAL A 83 10.42 -1.51 -8.33
CA VAL A 83 9.28 -2.01 -7.53
C VAL A 83 9.79 -2.98 -6.47
N GLN A 84 9.55 -2.67 -5.20
CA GLN A 84 9.82 -3.56 -4.08
C GLN A 84 8.51 -4.05 -3.47
N LEU A 85 8.47 -5.32 -3.09
CA LEU A 85 7.36 -5.96 -2.38
C LEU A 85 7.83 -6.41 -1.01
N VAL A 86 7.12 -5.97 0.02
CA VAL A 86 7.25 -6.49 1.39
C VAL A 86 6.07 -7.41 1.64
N VAL A 87 6.35 -8.67 1.93
CA VAL A 87 5.32 -9.69 2.18
C VAL A 87 4.73 -9.57 3.59
N GLN A 88 3.58 -10.19 3.81
CA GLN A 88 2.82 -10.08 5.05
C GLN A 88 3.61 -10.58 6.26
N ASP A 89 4.20 -11.78 6.16
CA ASP A 89 5.01 -12.35 7.23
C ASP A 89 6.50 -11.99 7.03
N PRO A 90 7.13 -11.24 7.95
CA PRO A 90 8.54 -10.89 7.82
C PRO A 90 9.46 -12.11 7.90
N ASP A 91 9.03 -13.24 8.49
CA ASP A 91 9.84 -14.46 8.57
C ASP A 91 9.99 -15.15 7.20
N ASP A 92 9.10 -14.88 6.25
CA ASP A 92 9.24 -15.30 4.85
C ASP A 92 10.26 -14.45 4.05
N GLN A 93 10.72 -13.34 4.61
CA GLN A 93 11.58 -12.37 3.92
C GLN A 93 12.95 -12.23 4.57
N LEU A 94 13.05 -12.29 5.91
CA LEU A 94 14.30 -12.13 6.64
C LEU A 94 15.09 -13.45 6.68
N PHE A 95 16.38 -13.39 6.34
CA PHE A 95 17.22 -14.59 6.25
C PHE A 95 18.65 -14.38 6.75
N ALA A 96 19.12 -13.13 6.92
CA ALA A 96 20.48 -12.85 7.33
C ALA A 96 20.66 -12.94 8.84
N ALA A 97 21.92 -13.05 9.29
CA ALA A 97 22.25 -13.20 10.70
C ALA A 97 21.98 -11.95 11.52
N SER A 98 22.12 -10.75 10.95
CA SER A 98 21.85 -9.48 11.63
C SER A 98 20.98 -8.54 10.76
N VAL A 99 20.40 -7.53 11.41
CA VAL A 99 19.57 -6.52 10.75
C VAL A 99 20.32 -5.81 9.63
N SER A 100 21.54 -5.31 9.92
CA SER A 100 22.33 -4.60 8.91
C SER A 100 22.71 -5.48 7.73
N GLN A 101 23.01 -6.76 7.96
CA GLN A 101 23.28 -7.73 6.89
C GLN A 101 22.06 -7.98 6.02
N ASP A 102 20.87 -8.11 6.61
CA ASP A 102 19.63 -8.33 5.90
C ASP A 102 19.29 -7.13 5.02
N VAL A 103 19.31 -5.92 5.58
CA VAL A 103 19.03 -4.66 4.87
C VAL A 103 20.06 -4.39 3.77
N SER A 104 21.32 -4.82 3.94
CA SER A 104 22.38 -4.62 2.94
C SER A 104 22.28 -5.53 1.72
N PHE A 105 21.56 -6.64 1.81
CA PHE A 105 21.50 -7.67 0.77
C PHE A 105 21.06 -7.14 -0.60
N GLY A 106 19.99 -6.34 -0.62
CA GLY A 106 19.50 -5.73 -1.85
C GLY A 106 20.54 -4.80 -2.50
N PRO A 107 21.01 -3.77 -1.80
CA PRO A 107 22.06 -2.86 -2.29
C PRO A 107 23.35 -3.55 -2.75
N LEU A 108 23.82 -4.59 -2.05
CA LEU A 108 24.98 -5.38 -2.47
C LEU A 108 24.75 -6.08 -3.81
N ASN A 109 23.56 -6.64 -4.03
CA ASN A 109 23.20 -7.30 -5.28
C ASN A 109 23.07 -6.33 -6.48
N LEU A 110 22.95 -5.02 -6.22
CA LEU A 110 23.04 -4.00 -7.27
C LEU A 110 24.48 -3.69 -7.69
N GLY A 111 25.48 -4.23 -7.00
CA GLY A 111 26.89 -3.95 -7.28
C GLY A 111 27.32 -2.54 -6.87
N LEU A 112 26.65 -1.96 -5.88
CA LEU A 112 27.04 -0.65 -5.32
C LEU A 112 28.35 -0.76 -4.54
N SER A 113 29.05 0.35 -4.41
CA SER A 113 30.23 0.42 -3.55
C SER A 113 29.87 0.22 -2.07
N ASP A 114 30.83 -0.29 -1.27
CA ASP A 114 30.61 -0.49 0.17
C ASP A 114 30.18 0.78 0.89
N ALA A 115 30.66 1.94 0.43
CA ALA A 115 30.28 3.24 1.01
C ALA A 115 28.81 3.55 0.72
N GLU A 116 28.34 3.33 -0.52
CA GLU A 116 26.94 3.53 -0.89
C GLU A 116 26.01 2.53 -0.20
N VAL A 117 26.43 1.25 -0.10
CA VAL A 117 25.66 0.23 0.64
C VAL A 117 25.47 0.67 2.08
N ARG A 118 26.55 1.06 2.77
CA ARG A 118 26.45 1.56 4.15
C ARG A 118 25.52 2.76 4.27
N ALA A 119 25.70 3.77 3.42
CA ALA A 119 24.84 4.95 3.45
C ALA A 119 23.35 4.61 3.30
N ARG A 120 23.00 3.72 2.34
CA ARG A 120 21.62 3.29 2.14
C ARG A 120 21.05 2.48 3.30
N VAL A 121 21.89 1.62 3.91
CA VAL A 121 21.51 0.85 5.11
C VAL A 121 21.23 1.79 6.27
N ASP A 122 22.14 2.71 6.57
CA ASP A 122 22.01 3.65 7.69
C ASP A 122 20.77 4.54 7.51
N GLU A 123 20.53 5.07 6.31
CA GLU A 123 19.33 5.83 5.97
C GLU A 123 18.04 5.01 6.17
N ALA A 124 18.01 3.77 5.69
CA ALA A 124 16.84 2.91 5.80
C ALA A 124 16.56 2.52 7.26
N LEU A 125 17.60 2.19 8.04
CA LEU A 125 17.47 1.87 9.45
C LEU A 125 16.99 3.07 10.27
N ALA A 126 17.48 4.27 9.96
CA ALA A 126 17.03 5.50 10.60
C ALA A 126 15.57 5.81 10.25
N ALA A 127 15.20 5.70 8.97
CA ALA A 127 13.82 5.95 8.51
C ALA A 127 12.79 5.03 9.20
N LEU A 128 13.18 3.78 9.51
CA LEU A 128 12.32 2.79 10.18
C LEU A 128 12.46 2.78 11.71
N ASP A 129 13.24 3.71 12.29
CA ASP A 129 13.50 3.79 13.73
C ASP A 129 14.02 2.46 14.32
N ILE A 130 15.01 1.86 13.65
CA ILE A 130 15.66 0.61 14.05
C ILE A 130 17.18 0.68 13.97
N ALA A 131 17.78 1.87 13.88
CA ALA A 131 19.23 2.05 13.80
C ALA A 131 19.97 1.39 14.99
N ALA A 132 19.38 1.46 16.20
CA ALA A 132 19.94 0.82 17.39
C ALA A 132 19.94 -0.71 17.34
N LEU A 133 19.27 -1.31 16.36
CA LEU A 133 19.16 -2.76 16.18
C LEU A 133 20.09 -3.30 15.09
N ALA A 134 20.93 -2.47 14.46
CA ALA A 134 21.75 -2.81 13.28
C ALA A 134 22.50 -4.14 13.42
N ASP A 135 23.16 -4.35 14.56
CA ASP A 135 23.96 -5.56 14.82
C ASP A 135 23.17 -6.67 15.51
N ARG A 136 21.88 -6.44 15.81
CA ARG A 136 21.05 -7.42 16.50
C ARG A 136 20.72 -8.60 15.59
N PRO A 137 20.80 -9.85 16.09
CA PRO A 137 20.37 -11.03 15.36
C PRO A 137 18.88 -10.95 14.99
N THR A 138 18.55 -11.26 13.74
CA THR A 138 17.17 -11.14 13.21
C THR A 138 16.18 -12.03 13.97
N HIS A 139 16.60 -13.21 14.41
CA HIS A 139 15.77 -14.15 15.18
C HIS A 139 15.47 -13.70 16.62
N LEU A 140 16.18 -12.68 17.14
CA LEU A 140 15.95 -12.09 18.47
C LEU A 140 15.07 -10.84 18.43
N LEU A 141 14.55 -10.47 17.26
CA LEU A 141 13.69 -9.32 17.09
C LEU A 141 12.25 -9.64 17.49
N SER A 142 11.54 -8.65 18.04
CA SER A 142 10.07 -8.73 18.15
C SER A 142 9.42 -8.75 16.77
N TYR A 143 8.16 -9.17 16.67
CA TYR A 143 7.43 -9.18 15.40
C TYR A 143 7.43 -7.82 14.69
N GLY A 144 7.13 -6.73 15.42
CA GLY A 144 7.18 -5.38 14.88
C GLY A 144 8.57 -4.93 14.45
N GLN A 145 9.64 -5.36 15.17
CA GLN A 145 11.01 -5.09 14.76
C GLN A 145 11.37 -5.86 13.48
N ARG A 146 11.00 -7.14 13.36
CA ARG A 146 11.17 -7.93 12.13
C ARG A 146 10.47 -7.26 10.95
N LYS A 147 9.21 -6.81 11.15
CA LYS A 147 8.45 -6.14 10.10
C LYS A 147 9.12 -4.84 9.63
N ARG A 148 9.60 -4.01 10.56
CA ARG A 148 10.35 -2.80 10.22
C ARG A 148 11.67 -3.13 9.51
N THR A 149 12.35 -4.20 9.89
CA THR A 149 13.57 -4.67 9.21
C THR A 149 13.29 -5.10 7.76
N ALA A 150 12.23 -5.86 7.53
CA ALA A 150 11.83 -6.25 6.17
C ALA A 150 11.50 -5.03 5.28
N ILE A 151 10.80 -4.04 5.85
CA ILE A 151 10.53 -2.77 5.15
C ILE A 151 11.82 -2.00 4.88
N ALA A 152 12.76 -1.94 5.87
CA ALA A 152 14.05 -1.27 5.69
C ALA A 152 14.87 -1.89 4.54
N GLY A 153 14.86 -3.22 4.40
CA GLY A 153 15.51 -3.91 3.27
C GLY A 153 14.95 -3.47 1.91
N ALA A 154 13.63 -3.29 1.82
CA ALA A 154 13.00 -2.78 0.62
C ALA A 154 13.31 -1.28 0.37
N VAL A 155 13.30 -0.46 1.43
CA VAL A 155 13.59 0.99 1.37
C VAL A 155 15.05 1.25 0.97
N ALA A 156 16.00 0.44 1.44
CA ALA A 156 17.42 0.54 1.09
C ALA A 156 17.68 0.39 -0.43
N MET A 157 16.75 -0.26 -1.14
CA MET A 157 16.77 -0.31 -2.61
C MET A 157 16.42 1.01 -3.28
N ARG A 158 15.88 1.99 -2.52
CA ARG A 158 15.36 3.27 -3.01
C ARG A 158 14.36 3.08 -4.17
N PRO A 159 13.29 2.28 -3.95
CA PRO A 159 12.33 1.97 -4.99
C PRO A 159 11.49 3.19 -5.36
N ARG A 160 10.99 3.24 -6.58
CA ARG A 160 9.96 4.20 -6.98
C ARG A 160 8.56 3.75 -6.54
N VAL A 161 8.35 2.44 -6.41
CA VAL A 161 7.11 1.84 -5.90
C VAL A 161 7.44 0.87 -4.77
N LEU A 162 6.87 1.11 -3.61
CA LEU A 162 6.90 0.22 -2.45
C LEU A 162 5.52 -0.41 -2.28
N ILE A 163 5.44 -1.71 -2.44
CA ILE A 163 4.22 -2.51 -2.24
C ILE A 163 4.34 -3.22 -0.90
N LEU A 164 3.31 -3.12 -0.07
CA LEU A 164 3.29 -3.70 1.28
C LEU A 164 2.05 -4.58 1.45
N ASP A 165 2.23 -5.83 1.84
CA ASP A 165 1.12 -6.75 2.14
C ASP A 165 0.82 -6.73 3.63
N GLU A 166 -0.37 -6.23 4.01
CA GLU A 166 -0.86 -6.11 5.40
C GLU A 166 0.21 -5.56 6.39
N PRO A 167 0.81 -4.38 6.11
CA PRO A 167 1.97 -3.92 6.87
C PRO A 167 1.64 -3.55 8.32
N THR A 168 0.39 -3.22 8.63
CA THR A 168 -0.08 -2.84 9.98
C THR A 168 -0.54 -4.05 10.81
N ALA A 169 -0.74 -5.22 10.18
CA ALA A 169 -1.18 -6.41 10.89
C ALA A 169 -0.16 -6.85 11.96
N GLY A 170 -0.66 -7.14 13.17
CA GLY A 170 0.16 -7.57 14.30
C GLY A 170 0.96 -6.47 15.00
N LEU A 171 0.78 -5.21 14.60
CA LEU A 171 1.35 -4.06 15.32
C LEU A 171 0.33 -3.51 16.32
N ASP A 172 0.83 -3.01 17.46
CA ASP A 172 0.04 -2.20 18.38
C ASP A 172 -0.34 -0.84 17.75
N PRO A 173 -1.30 -0.10 18.31
CA PRO A 173 -1.74 1.18 17.75
C PRO A 173 -0.60 2.17 17.52
N ASP A 174 0.32 2.30 18.48
CA ASP A 174 1.48 3.19 18.36
C ASP A 174 2.43 2.74 17.26
N GLY A 175 2.63 1.42 17.10
CA GLY A 175 3.44 0.85 16.03
C GLY A 175 2.82 1.10 14.65
N GLN A 176 1.48 1.05 14.54
CA GLN A 176 0.77 1.38 13.32
C GLN A 176 0.95 2.85 12.94
N GLU A 177 0.75 3.78 13.89
CA GLU A 177 0.92 5.21 13.64
C GLU A 177 2.36 5.56 13.23
N ARG A 178 3.36 5.00 13.92
CA ARG A 178 4.78 5.18 13.54
C ARG A 178 5.06 4.65 12.13
N LEU A 179 4.52 3.49 11.78
CA LEU A 179 4.68 2.95 10.44
C LEU A 179 4.04 3.85 9.38
N LEU A 180 2.82 4.31 9.59
CA LEU A 180 2.13 5.21 8.66
C LEU A 180 2.88 6.52 8.47
N ALA A 181 3.38 7.13 9.55
CA ALA A 181 4.21 8.33 9.48
C ALA A 181 5.49 8.10 8.67
N THR A 182 6.12 6.92 8.82
CA THR A 182 7.27 6.53 7.99
C THR A 182 6.90 6.42 6.51
N LEU A 183 5.78 5.77 6.20
CA LEU A 183 5.30 5.64 4.81
C LEU A 183 4.97 7.02 4.20
N ASP A 184 4.41 7.93 4.97
CA ASP A 184 4.16 9.31 4.53
C ASP A 184 5.46 10.08 4.27
N SER A 185 6.50 9.87 5.10
CA SER A 185 7.82 10.45 4.87
C SER A 185 8.48 9.90 3.60
N LEU A 186 8.34 8.60 3.33
CA LEU A 186 8.82 7.98 2.09
C LEU A 186 8.08 8.54 0.86
N ARG A 187 6.76 8.77 0.98
CA ARG A 187 5.97 9.40 -0.08
C ARG A 187 6.41 10.84 -0.34
N ALA A 188 6.64 11.61 0.71
CA ALA A 188 7.14 12.98 0.60
C ALA A 188 8.52 13.05 -0.09
N SER A 189 9.34 12.01 0.02
CA SER A 189 10.61 11.86 -0.69
C SER A 189 10.50 11.28 -2.10
N GLY A 190 9.27 11.03 -2.59
CA GLY A 190 8.99 10.63 -3.97
C GLY A 190 8.69 9.14 -4.19
N THR A 191 8.64 8.33 -3.15
CA THR A 191 8.25 6.92 -3.26
C THR A 191 6.73 6.78 -3.38
N THR A 192 6.25 6.06 -4.39
CA THR A 192 4.84 5.68 -4.52
C THR A 192 4.56 4.48 -3.62
N VAL A 193 3.53 4.54 -2.79
CA VAL A 193 3.23 3.45 -1.85
C VAL A 193 1.90 2.78 -2.18
N VAL A 194 1.94 1.46 -2.32
CA VAL A 194 0.77 0.58 -2.45
C VAL A 194 0.66 -0.27 -1.19
N MET A 195 -0.45 -0.17 -0.48
CA MET A 195 -0.72 -0.96 0.72
C MET A 195 -1.90 -1.89 0.48
N ALA A 196 -1.67 -3.19 0.49
CA ALA A 196 -2.76 -4.15 0.56
C ALA A 196 -3.24 -4.26 2.01
N THR A 197 -4.53 -4.13 2.21
CA THR A 197 -5.17 -4.28 3.53
C THR A 197 -6.63 -4.72 3.38
N HIS A 198 -7.21 -5.23 4.45
CA HIS A 198 -8.65 -5.47 4.60
C HIS A 198 -9.30 -4.42 5.52
N ASP A 199 -8.50 -3.52 6.13
CA ASP A 199 -9.01 -2.44 6.97
C ASP A 199 -9.45 -1.24 6.11
N VAL A 200 -10.76 -1.15 5.91
CA VAL A 200 -11.39 -0.09 5.11
C VAL A 200 -11.31 1.29 5.77
N ASP A 201 -11.23 1.34 7.10
CA ASP A 201 -11.12 2.61 7.83
C ASP A 201 -9.71 3.17 7.72
N LEU A 202 -8.69 2.31 7.85
CA LEU A 202 -7.30 2.67 7.57
C LEU A 202 -7.16 3.16 6.13
N ALA A 203 -7.73 2.44 5.16
CA ALA A 203 -7.68 2.83 3.76
C ALA A 203 -8.34 4.20 3.52
N LEU A 204 -9.50 4.46 4.12
CA LEU A 204 -10.20 5.75 4.02
C LEU A 204 -9.36 6.89 4.60
N ARG A 205 -8.68 6.66 5.73
CA ARG A 205 -7.88 7.66 6.43
C ARG A 205 -6.59 8.00 5.69
N TRP A 206 -5.88 6.96 5.20
CA TRP A 206 -4.51 7.10 4.74
C TRP A 206 -4.36 7.23 3.21
N ALA A 207 -5.19 6.52 2.43
CA ALA A 207 -4.99 6.43 0.99
C ALA A 207 -5.57 7.64 0.23
N ASP A 208 -4.89 7.99 -0.86
CA ASP A 208 -5.42 8.92 -1.87
C ASP A 208 -6.41 8.20 -2.79
N ASP A 209 -6.03 7.00 -3.24
CA ASP A 209 -6.84 6.13 -4.11
C ASP A 209 -7.07 4.77 -3.43
N ALA A 210 -8.19 4.14 -3.74
CA ALA A 210 -8.48 2.78 -3.34
C ALA A 210 -8.82 1.92 -4.56
N ALA A 211 -8.27 0.71 -4.59
CA ALA A 211 -8.59 -0.32 -5.58
C ALA A 211 -9.32 -1.47 -4.87
N LEU A 212 -10.56 -1.70 -5.24
CA LEU A 212 -11.38 -2.80 -4.74
C LEU A 212 -11.25 -3.99 -5.69
N LEU A 213 -10.63 -5.06 -5.21
CA LEU A 213 -10.48 -6.29 -6.00
C LEU A 213 -11.71 -7.17 -5.79
N THR A 214 -12.48 -7.33 -6.85
CA THR A 214 -13.73 -8.08 -6.90
C THR A 214 -13.62 -9.23 -7.90
N PRO A 215 -14.56 -10.17 -7.95
CA PRO A 215 -14.59 -11.21 -8.99
C PRO A 215 -14.68 -10.65 -10.42
N SER A 216 -15.19 -9.42 -10.60
CA SER A 216 -15.29 -8.75 -11.90
C SER A 216 -14.06 -7.92 -12.27
N GLY A 217 -13.00 -7.91 -11.45
CA GLY A 217 -11.77 -7.16 -11.69
C GLY A 217 -11.44 -6.16 -10.58
N ALA A 218 -10.52 -5.25 -10.86
CA ALA A 218 -10.11 -4.18 -9.95
C ALA A 218 -10.84 -2.87 -10.30
N HIS A 219 -11.46 -2.28 -9.28
CA HIS A 219 -12.16 -0.98 -9.40
C HIS A 219 -11.38 0.07 -8.64
N THR A 220 -10.66 0.93 -9.34
CA THR A 220 -9.78 1.95 -8.77
C THR A 220 -10.39 3.34 -8.88
N GLY A 221 -10.23 4.15 -7.84
CA GLY A 221 -10.67 5.55 -7.82
C GLY A 221 -10.23 6.27 -6.54
N PRO A 222 -10.55 7.57 -6.40
CA PRO A 222 -10.31 8.29 -5.15
C PRO A 222 -10.88 7.53 -3.96
N ALA A 223 -10.09 7.37 -2.88
CA ALA A 223 -10.40 6.47 -1.76
C ALA A 223 -11.81 6.70 -1.19
N ALA A 224 -12.17 7.97 -0.93
CA ALA A 224 -13.49 8.30 -0.40
C ALA A 224 -14.65 7.92 -1.35
N ALA A 225 -14.45 8.06 -2.67
CA ALA A 225 -15.45 7.71 -3.67
C ALA A 225 -15.57 6.19 -3.85
N ALA A 226 -14.44 5.50 -3.98
CA ALA A 226 -14.40 4.04 -4.13
C ALA A 226 -15.01 3.34 -2.90
N LEU A 227 -14.65 3.79 -1.69
CA LEU A 227 -15.13 3.23 -0.43
C LEU A 227 -16.58 3.63 -0.07
N ALA A 228 -17.19 4.56 -0.80
CA ALA A 228 -18.62 4.84 -0.70
C ALA A 228 -19.49 3.89 -1.55
N ARG A 229 -18.89 3.13 -2.47
CA ARG A 229 -19.58 2.18 -3.37
C ARG A 229 -19.96 0.90 -2.63
N THR A 230 -21.13 0.87 -2.02
CA THR A 230 -21.62 -0.28 -1.22
C THR A 230 -21.80 -1.56 -2.04
N ASP A 231 -22.11 -1.43 -3.32
CA ASP A 231 -22.18 -2.52 -4.28
C ASP A 231 -20.82 -3.21 -4.47
N LEU A 232 -19.77 -2.44 -4.68
CA LEU A 232 -18.40 -2.94 -4.84
C LEU A 232 -17.83 -3.47 -3.51
N LEU A 233 -18.07 -2.77 -2.40
CA LEU A 233 -17.63 -3.26 -1.08
C LEU A 233 -18.23 -4.65 -0.79
N ARG A 234 -19.52 -4.85 -1.08
CA ARG A 234 -20.17 -6.15 -0.90
C ARG A 234 -19.53 -7.22 -1.80
N GLN A 235 -19.27 -6.92 -3.07
CA GLN A 235 -18.59 -7.83 -4.00
C GLN A 235 -17.16 -8.17 -3.54
N ALA A 236 -16.45 -7.18 -3.00
CA ALA A 236 -15.12 -7.34 -2.43
C ALA A 236 -15.13 -8.03 -1.04
N GLY A 237 -16.31 -8.32 -0.47
CA GLY A 237 -16.44 -8.91 0.86
C GLY A 237 -15.98 -8.00 1.99
N LEU A 238 -16.16 -6.69 1.84
CA LEU A 238 -15.71 -5.64 2.77
C LEU A 238 -16.91 -4.94 3.43
N ARG A 239 -16.71 -4.46 4.66
CA ARG A 239 -17.67 -3.61 5.37
C ARG A 239 -17.62 -2.17 4.87
N LEU A 240 -18.68 -1.42 5.15
CA LEU A 240 -18.68 0.02 4.94
C LEU A 240 -17.75 0.69 5.96
N PRO A 241 -16.84 1.61 5.57
CA PRO A 241 -16.07 2.40 6.51
C PRO A 241 -16.98 3.23 7.43
N TRP A 242 -16.59 3.36 8.71
CA TRP A 242 -17.39 4.11 9.68
C TRP A 242 -17.54 5.59 9.28
N GLY A 243 -16.51 6.21 8.74
CA GLY A 243 -16.56 7.62 8.29
C GLY A 243 -17.56 7.84 7.16
N VAL A 244 -17.69 6.88 6.24
CA VAL A 244 -18.72 6.93 5.18
C VAL A 244 -20.12 6.76 5.77
N ALA A 245 -20.30 5.86 6.75
CA ALA A 245 -21.55 5.68 7.46
C ALA A 245 -21.94 6.96 8.23
N ALA A 246 -20.99 7.56 8.96
CA ALA A 246 -21.18 8.82 9.67
C ALA A 246 -21.57 9.96 8.71
N ALA A 247 -20.87 10.09 7.58
CA ALA A 247 -21.19 11.11 6.58
C ALA A 247 -22.64 10.98 6.04
N ARG A 248 -23.12 9.75 5.84
CA ARG A 248 -24.51 9.50 5.42
C ARG A 248 -25.51 9.95 6.48
N LEU A 249 -25.26 9.65 7.75
CA LEU A 249 -26.11 10.08 8.86
C LEU A 249 -26.13 11.60 9.00
N LEU A 250 -24.96 12.24 8.96
CA LEU A 250 -24.84 13.69 9.06
C LEU A 250 -25.58 14.41 7.92
N ARG A 251 -25.47 13.88 6.68
CA ARG A 251 -26.23 14.42 5.53
C ARG A 251 -27.73 14.25 5.68
N ALA A 252 -28.18 13.10 6.17
CA ALA A 252 -29.60 12.85 6.41
C ALA A 252 -30.19 13.78 7.48
N GLN A 253 -29.35 14.25 8.41
CA GLN A 253 -29.75 15.22 9.45
C GLN A 253 -29.52 16.69 9.05
N GLY A 254 -29.02 16.96 7.84
CA GLY A 254 -28.70 18.33 7.39
C GLY A 254 -27.47 18.95 8.05
N LEU A 255 -26.64 18.15 8.75
CA LEU A 255 -25.41 18.58 9.44
C LEU A 255 -24.17 18.56 8.55
N LEU A 256 -24.26 17.97 7.37
CA LEU A 256 -23.18 17.91 6.38
C LEU A 256 -23.77 18.12 5.00
N ASP A 257 -23.21 19.03 4.22
CA ASP A 257 -23.60 19.27 2.84
C ASP A 257 -23.42 18.03 1.97
N ALA A 258 -24.25 17.89 0.93
CA ALA A 258 -24.21 16.74 0.03
C ALA A 258 -22.84 16.57 -0.64
N SER A 259 -22.17 17.68 -0.98
CA SER A 259 -20.86 17.72 -1.66
C SER A 259 -19.67 17.75 -0.70
N ALA A 260 -19.88 18.04 0.59
CA ALA A 260 -18.78 18.10 1.54
C ALA A 260 -18.17 16.72 1.79
N PRO A 261 -16.84 16.62 1.97
CA PRO A 261 -16.18 15.37 2.30
C PRO A 261 -16.68 14.85 3.66
N GLY A 262 -16.86 13.53 3.77
CA GLY A 262 -17.14 12.88 5.04
C GLY A 262 -15.89 12.78 5.92
N PRO A 263 -16.08 12.58 7.24
CA PRO A 263 -14.96 12.46 8.16
C PRO A 263 -14.13 11.20 7.87
N ARG A 264 -12.81 11.36 7.95
CA ARG A 264 -11.84 10.26 7.79
C ARG A 264 -11.24 9.83 9.13
N SER A 265 -11.36 10.70 10.15
CA SER A 265 -10.91 10.44 11.52
C SER A 265 -11.94 10.91 12.55
N PRO A 266 -11.87 10.39 13.80
CA PRO A 266 -12.72 10.87 14.91
C PRO A 266 -12.56 12.37 15.17
N GLU A 267 -11.37 12.92 15.01
CA GLU A 267 -11.07 14.35 15.19
C GLU A 267 -11.81 15.18 14.14
N GLU A 268 -11.81 14.74 12.88
CA GLU A 268 -12.58 15.41 11.81
C GLU A 268 -14.09 15.34 12.08
N LEU A 269 -14.60 14.20 12.60
CA LEU A 269 -16.01 14.08 12.98
C LEU A 269 -16.35 15.07 14.09
N ASN A 270 -15.53 15.17 15.14
CA ASN A 270 -15.72 16.12 16.22
C ASN A 270 -15.71 17.57 15.70
N ALA A 271 -14.79 17.91 14.79
CA ALA A 271 -14.73 19.23 14.18
C ALA A 271 -16.00 19.57 13.38
N LEU A 272 -16.54 18.61 12.62
CA LEU A 272 -17.78 18.78 11.85
C LEU A 272 -19.02 18.97 12.76
N THR A 273 -19.06 18.31 13.91
CA THR A 273 -20.20 18.38 14.86
C THR A 273 -20.09 19.54 15.84
N ALA A 274 -18.89 20.07 16.09
CA ALA A 274 -18.66 21.23 16.96
C ALA A 274 -18.90 22.59 16.27
N ALA A 275 -18.93 22.65 14.94
CA ALA A 275 -19.24 23.87 14.21
C ALA A 275 -20.74 24.22 14.46
N PRO A 276 -21.09 25.43 14.95
CA PRO A 276 -22.46 25.81 15.10
C PRO A 276 -23.14 25.79 13.74
N ALA A 277 -24.32 25.13 13.67
CA ALA A 277 -25.16 25.17 12.48
C ALA A 277 -25.31 26.65 12.07
N THR A 278 -24.77 27.00 10.89
CA THR A 278 -25.03 28.32 10.32
C THR A 278 -26.52 28.42 10.11
N ALA A 279 -27.18 29.13 11.04
CA ALA A 279 -28.58 29.47 10.95
C ALA A 279 -28.76 30.27 9.63
N SER A 280 -29.27 29.62 8.60
CA SER A 280 -29.97 30.32 7.54
C SER A 280 -31.25 30.87 8.13
N GLY A 281 -31.12 32.09 8.69
CA GLY A 281 -32.29 32.88 9.12
C GLY A 281 -33.18 33.17 7.90
N PRO A 282 -34.52 33.12 8.07
CA PRO A 282 -35.39 33.55 7.02
C PRO A 282 -35.19 35.05 6.80
N ALA A 283 -34.94 35.45 5.54
CA ALA A 283 -35.05 36.84 5.14
C ALA A 283 -36.53 37.21 5.22
N ASP A 284 -36.84 37.96 6.28
CA ASP A 284 -38.08 38.70 6.39
C ASP A 284 -38.06 39.92 5.45
N SER A 285 -39.19 40.07 4.78
CA SER A 285 -39.76 41.21 4.08
C SER A 285 -39.69 41.24 2.59
#